data_043f19ca3677a47db03813a95210c4fa
#
_entry.id   043f19ca3677a47db03813a95210c4fa
#
_cell.length_a   1.000
_cell.length_b   1.000
_cell.length_c   1.000
_cell.angle_alpha   90.00
_cell.angle_beta   90.00
_cell.angle_gamma   90.00
#
_symmetry.space_group_name_H-M   'P 1'
#
loop_
_entity.id
_entity.type
_entity.pdbx_description
1 polymer ?
#
loop_
_entity_poly.entity_id
_entity_poly.type
_entity_poly.pdbx_seq_one_letter_code
_entity_poly.pdbx_strand_id
1 'polypeptide(L)'
;MIKTLNIKAQHIRLSLICCALFFSLLGWGQIVWGPNALPIIDMHSGETTEDLSIEISNSYYKGFDESNTLTPNLRLNIPLFTRWVNLEAWYSVMDFYRHEMQDTRHETNWHNVAGDIYVSTNIQVLHHNWITTQKKETQNIASLQYIPSAVFRIGIKTASGGDFENQRFIDAPGYFLDFTLAEKFHWQNKWAKSLSIASSIGFYCWQTGCAEQNDAYMYGIRAEFEAQYLRLLTEWGGYTGWQNNGDCPMSIKTRLGMPCPLGFEPYVAYQYGIHDWQYHEFRIGLKYSIDIIK
;
A
#
# COMPACT_ATOMS: atom_id res chain seq x y z
N MET A 1 -38.51 4.84 -7.04
CA MET A 1 -37.45 5.16 -8.01
C MET A 1 -36.77 6.52 -7.78
N ILE A 2 -37.47 7.61 -7.48
CA ILE A 2 -36.87 8.94 -7.26
C ILE A 2 -36.07 9.04 -5.91
N LYS A 3 -36.50 8.37 -4.84
CA LYS A 3 -35.78 8.35 -3.54
C LYS A 3 -34.43 7.64 -3.60
N THR A 4 -34.30 6.59 -4.40
CA THR A 4 -33.04 5.83 -4.58
C THR A 4 -32.00 6.60 -5.38
N LEU A 5 -32.43 7.45 -6.33
CA LEU A 5 -31.51 8.33 -7.06
C LEU A 5 -30.91 9.42 -6.16
N ASN A 6 -31.71 9.98 -5.25
CA ASN A 6 -31.26 11.04 -4.32
C ASN A 6 -30.19 10.52 -3.32
N ILE A 7 -30.33 9.28 -2.84
CA ILE A 7 -29.35 8.68 -1.92
C ILE A 7 -28.02 8.45 -2.65
N LYS A 8 -28.04 7.92 -3.87
CA LYS A 8 -26.83 7.75 -4.68
C LYS A 8 -26.12 9.08 -4.98
N ALA A 9 -26.88 10.14 -5.27
CA ALA A 9 -26.30 11.46 -5.50
C ALA A 9 -25.69 12.09 -4.23
N GLN A 10 -26.24 11.81 -3.06
CA GLN A 10 -25.67 12.27 -1.77
C GLN A 10 -24.34 11.56 -1.45
N HIS A 11 -24.23 10.25 -1.67
CA HIS A 11 -22.99 9.51 -1.44
C HIS A 11 -21.87 9.95 -2.39
N ILE A 12 -22.19 10.16 -3.68
CA ILE A 12 -21.22 10.70 -4.65
C ILE A 12 -20.76 12.10 -4.25
N ARG A 13 -21.65 12.94 -3.77
CA ARG A 13 -21.28 14.29 -3.28
C ARG A 13 -20.42 14.24 -2.02
N LEU A 14 -20.69 13.33 -1.09
CA LEU A 14 -19.89 13.15 0.11
C LEU A 14 -18.49 12.66 -0.23
N SER A 15 -18.36 11.67 -1.13
CA SER A 15 -17.07 11.19 -1.63
C SER A 15 -16.27 12.28 -2.34
N LEU A 16 -16.92 13.09 -3.18
CA LEU A 16 -16.27 14.22 -3.86
C LEU A 16 -15.84 15.33 -2.89
N ILE A 17 -16.61 15.60 -1.84
CA ILE A 17 -16.25 16.57 -0.80
C ILE A 17 -15.05 16.05 0.01
N CYS A 18 -15.03 14.76 0.37
CA CYS A 18 -13.87 14.16 1.03
C CYS A 18 -12.61 14.24 0.13
N CYS A 19 -12.72 13.92 -1.15
CA CYS A 19 -11.61 14.09 -2.09
C CYS A 19 -11.16 15.56 -2.19
N ALA A 20 -12.10 16.52 -2.27
CA ALA A 20 -11.76 17.93 -2.36
C ALA A 20 -11.10 18.48 -1.08
N LEU A 21 -11.51 17.99 0.09
CA LEU A 21 -10.87 18.35 1.37
C LEU A 21 -9.44 17.79 1.46
N PHE A 22 -9.18 16.61 0.89
CA PHE A 22 -7.82 16.07 0.82
C PHE A 22 -6.91 16.93 -0.07
N PHE A 23 -7.40 17.43 -1.19
CA PHE A 23 -6.60 18.29 -2.08
C PHE A 23 -6.26 19.65 -1.46
N SER A 24 -7.06 20.16 -0.53
CA SER A 24 -6.80 21.46 0.13
C SER A 24 -5.76 21.39 1.25
N LEU A 25 -5.36 20.19 1.68
CA LEU A 25 -4.32 19.97 2.69
C LEU A 25 -2.91 19.88 2.08
N LEU A 26 -2.80 19.95 0.75
CA LEU A 26 -1.51 19.98 0.07
C LEU A 26 -0.86 21.36 0.28
N GLY A 27 -0.22 21.52 1.42
CA GLY A 27 0.62 22.69 1.70
C GLY A 27 1.76 22.76 0.69
N TRP A 28 2.08 23.96 0.24
CA TRP A 28 3.23 24.24 -0.63
C TRP A 28 4.51 24.11 0.23
N GLY A 29 4.96 22.86 0.47
CA GLY A 29 6.27 22.61 1.07
C GLY A 29 7.36 22.89 0.04
N GLN A 30 8.46 23.48 0.46
CA GLN A 30 9.66 23.50 -0.37
C GLN A 30 10.12 22.05 -0.59
N ILE A 31 10.37 21.69 -1.83
CA ILE A 31 10.90 20.38 -2.21
C ILE A 31 12.32 20.28 -1.65
N VAL A 32 12.44 19.70 -0.47
CA VAL A 32 13.75 19.27 0.04
C VAL A 32 13.78 17.75 -0.15
N TRP A 33 14.46 17.34 -1.20
CA TRP A 33 14.72 15.93 -1.47
C TRP A 33 15.66 15.41 -0.38
N GLY A 34 15.07 14.87 0.68
CA GLY A 34 15.85 14.09 1.65
C GLY A 34 16.19 12.74 1.01
N PRO A 35 17.45 12.31 1.00
CA PRO A 35 17.81 10.95 0.61
C PRO A 35 17.17 9.88 1.49
N ASN A 36 16.56 10.27 2.58
CA ASN A 36 16.06 9.45 3.68
C ASN A 36 14.52 9.27 3.69
N ALA A 37 13.85 9.47 2.55
CA ALA A 37 12.43 9.19 2.48
C ALA A 37 12.16 7.70 2.69
N LEU A 38 11.36 7.37 3.69
CA LEU A 38 10.92 6.01 3.92
C LEU A 38 10.00 5.54 2.80
N PRO A 39 9.96 4.24 2.49
CA PRO A 39 9.03 3.68 1.54
C PRO A 39 7.59 4.06 1.87
N ILE A 40 6.85 4.45 0.86
CA ILE A 40 5.40 4.64 0.98
C ILE A 40 4.77 3.27 1.17
N ILE A 41 4.12 3.07 2.32
CA ILE A 41 3.47 1.80 2.66
C ILE A 41 2.35 1.50 1.67
N ASP A 42 2.35 0.30 1.10
CA ASP A 42 1.28 -0.18 0.21
C ASP A 42 -0.06 -0.11 0.93
N MET A 43 -1.09 0.35 0.22
CA MET A 43 -2.43 0.44 0.80
C MET A 43 -3.04 -0.93 1.01
N HIS A 44 -3.76 -1.08 2.12
CA HIS A 44 -4.56 -2.27 2.36
C HIS A 44 -5.79 -2.30 1.43
N SER A 45 -6.24 -3.50 1.07
CA SER A 45 -7.42 -3.68 0.18
C SER A 45 -8.75 -3.37 0.86
N GLY A 46 -8.78 -3.25 2.19
CA GLY A 46 -10.00 -3.15 2.99
C GLY A 46 -10.67 -4.49 3.30
N GLU A 47 -10.09 -5.59 2.81
CA GLU A 47 -10.52 -6.96 3.12
C GLU A 47 -9.31 -7.81 3.51
N THR A 48 -9.40 -8.52 4.62
CA THR A 48 -8.40 -9.53 5.01
C THR A 48 -8.51 -10.73 4.08
N THR A 49 -7.38 -11.38 3.82
CA THR A 49 -7.35 -12.58 2.97
C THR A 49 -7.54 -13.85 3.78
N GLU A 50 -8.18 -14.83 3.18
CA GLU A 50 -8.30 -16.19 3.71
C GLU A 50 -7.15 -17.08 3.21
N ASP A 51 -6.39 -16.60 2.23
CA ASP A 51 -5.29 -17.33 1.62
C ASP A 51 -3.96 -17.06 2.30
N LEU A 52 -3.20 -18.12 2.54
CA LEU A 52 -1.76 -18.01 2.74
C LEU A 52 -1.12 -17.60 1.43
N SER A 53 -0.37 -16.50 1.40
CA SER A 53 0.34 -16.12 0.19
C SER A 53 1.81 -15.80 0.44
N ILE A 54 2.62 -16.17 -0.54
CA ILE A 54 4.04 -15.88 -0.62
C ILE A 54 4.26 -15.12 -1.92
N GLU A 55 4.94 -13.99 -1.84
CA GLU A 55 5.28 -13.19 -3.01
C GLU A 55 6.80 -12.95 -3.02
N ILE A 56 7.43 -13.25 -4.15
CA ILE A 56 8.83 -12.97 -4.41
C ILE A 56 8.88 -11.98 -5.56
N SER A 57 9.64 -10.90 -5.39
CA SER A 57 9.78 -9.88 -6.42
C SER A 57 11.15 -9.23 -6.43
N ASN A 58 11.48 -8.62 -7.56
CA ASN A 58 12.63 -7.76 -7.71
C ASN A 58 12.15 -6.37 -8.11
N SER A 59 12.57 -5.37 -7.37
CA SER A 59 12.31 -3.96 -7.64
C SER A 59 13.57 -3.30 -8.15
N TYR A 60 13.48 -2.62 -9.27
CA TYR A 60 14.52 -1.75 -9.77
C TYR A 60 14.06 -0.29 -9.59
N TYR A 61 14.80 0.45 -8.81
CA TYR A 61 14.55 1.86 -8.57
C TYR A 61 15.55 2.69 -9.35
N LYS A 62 15.03 3.66 -10.09
CA LYS A 62 15.81 4.69 -10.75
C LYS A 62 15.49 6.04 -10.11
N GLY A 63 16.47 6.65 -9.48
CA GLY A 63 16.35 7.99 -8.93
C GLY A 63 16.41 9.07 -10.02
N PHE A 64 15.87 10.24 -9.72
CA PHE A 64 15.98 11.40 -10.61
C PHE A 64 17.40 11.98 -10.61
N ASP A 65 18.20 11.63 -9.61
CA ASP A 65 19.62 11.95 -9.45
C ASP A 65 20.56 10.92 -10.12
N GLU A 66 20.01 10.07 -11.01
CA GLU A 66 20.72 8.98 -11.68
C GLU A 66 21.14 7.82 -10.76
N SER A 67 20.76 7.84 -9.48
CA SER A 67 20.95 6.70 -8.60
C SER A 67 20.14 5.49 -9.07
N ASN A 68 20.71 4.30 -8.86
CA ASN A 68 20.06 3.06 -9.24
C ASN A 68 20.11 2.09 -8.07
N THR A 69 19.01 1.40 -7.80
CA THR A 69 18.96 0.36 -6.76
C THR A 69 18.15 -0.83 -7.24
N LEU A 70 18.66 -2.02 -7.00
CA LEU A 70 17.98 -3.29 -7.23
C LEU A 70 17.69 -3.93 -5.87
N THR A 71 16.42 -4.25 -5.61
CA THR A 71 15.98 -4.80 -4.33
C THR A 71 15.17 -6.07 -4.56
N PRO A 72 15.69 -7.26 -4.24
CA PRO A 72 14.87 -8.45 -4.07
C PRO A 72 14.01 -8.33 -2.81
N ASN A 73 12.72 -8.64 -2.95
CA ASN A 73 11.74 -8.56 -1.88
C ASN A 73 11.04 -9.89 -1.68
N LEU A 74 10.70 -10.17 -0.44
CA LEU A 74 9.84 -11.27 -0.01
C LEU A 74 8.65 -10.69 0.76
N ARG A 75 7.42 -11.12 0.42
CA ARG A 75 6.22 -10.78 1.16
C ARG A 75 5.46 -12.04 1.53
N LEU A 76 5.01 -12.08 2.76
CA LEU A 76 4.20 -13.17 3.32
C LEU A 76 2.89 -12.58 3.80
N ASN A 77 1.79 -13.28 3.55
CA ASN A 77 0.49 -12.96 4.14
C ASN A 77 -0.08 -14.26 4.72
N ILE A 78 -0.33 -14.26 6.02
CA ILE A 78 -0.71 -15.44 6.80
C ILE A 78 -2.04 -15.17 7.50
N PRO A 79 -3.15 -15.80 7.08
CA PRO A 79 -4.40 -15.72 7.84
C PRO A 79 -4.23 -16.42 9.19
N LEU A 80 -4.64 -15.76 10.29
CA LEU A 80 -4.51 -16.27 11.64
C LEU A 80 -5.82 -16.87 12.11
N PHE A 81 -5.97 -18.19 11.95
CA PHE A 81 -7.08 -19.02 12.48
C PHE A 81 -8.49 -18.60 12.05
N THR A 82 -8.66 -17.40 11.57
CA THR A 82 -9.94 -16.84 11.14
C THR A 82 -9.73 -15.90 9.95
N ARG A 83 -10.83 -15.64 9.21
CA ARG A 83 -10.86 -14.59 8.19
C ARG A 83 -10.79 -13.16 8.72
N TRP A 84 -10.78 -12.98 10.05
CA TRP A 84 -10.84 -11.67 10.70
C TRP A 84 -9.48 -11.03 10.90
N VAL A 85 -8.44 -11.83 10.96
CA VAL A 85 -7.10 -11.36 11.28
C VAL A 85 -6.10 -12.05 10.38
N ASN A 86 -5.23 -11.29 9.78
CA ASN A 86 -4.05 -11.83 9.10
C ASN A 86 -2.78 -11.07 9.49
N LEU A 87 -1.67 -11.78 9.46
CA LEU A 87 -0.32 -11.24 9.57
C LEU A 87 0.23 -11.01 8.18
N GLU A 88 0.88 -9.88 7.99
CA GLU A 88 1.64 -9.58 6.79
C GLU A 88 3.08 -9.24 7.18
N ALA A 89 4.04 -9.84 6.50
CA ALA A 89 5.44 -9.50 6.61
C ALA A 89 5.99 -9.13 5.24
N TRP A 90 6.74 -8.05 5.18
CA TRP A 90 7.45 -7.61 3.99
C TRP A 90 8.91 -7.41 4.34
N TYR A 91 9.80 -8.00 3.55
CA TYR A 91 11.23 -7.95 3.73
C TYR A 91 11.93 -7.54 2.45
N SER A 92 12.63 -6.42 2.48
CA SER A 92 13.62 -6.06 1.48
C SER A 92 14.90 -6.81 1.80
N VAL A 93 15.18 -7.89 1.08
CA VAL A 93 16.24 -8.83 1.45
C VAL A 93 17.61 -8.17 1.42
N MET A 94 17.88 -7.39 0.38
CA MET A 94 19.13 -6.67 0.18
C MET A 94 18.92 -5.55 -0.83
N ASP A 95 19.53 -4.42 -0.62
CA ASP A 95 19.62 -3.35 -1.59
C ASP A 95 20.99 -3.37 -2.24
N PHE A 96 21.01 -3.57 -3.56
CA PHE A 96 22.19 -3.37 -4.41
C PHE A 96 22.06 -1.99 -5.04
N TYR A 97 22.95 -1.08 -4.72
CA TYR A 97 22.82 0.31 -5.12
C TYR A 97 24.08 0.89 -5.75
N ARG A 98 23.88 1.90 -6.55
CA ARG A 98 24.92 2.70 -7.17
C ARG A 98 24.50 4.16 -7.09
N HIS A 99 25.37 4.99 -6.50
CA HIS A 99 25.24 6.43 -6.49
C HIS A 99 26.22 7.05 -7.47
N GLU A 100 25.75 8.02 -8.24
CA GLU A 100 26.61 8.97 -8.93
C GLU A 100 26.62 10.28 -8.13
N MET A 101 27.19 10.27 -6.92
CA MET A 101 27.31 11.51 -6.17
C MET A 101 28.36 12.44 -6.80
N GLN A 102 28.09 13.74 -6.70
CA GLN A 102 28.96 14.86 -7.07
C GLN A 102 30.30 14.90 -6.30
N ASP A 103 30.70 13.85 -5.65
CA ASP A 103 32.03 13.78 -5.05
C ASP A 103 33.05 13.40 -6.14
N THR A 104 34.19 14.09 -6.09
CA THR A 104 35.29 14.07 -7.03
C THR A 104 36.00 12.73 -7.24
N ARG A 105 35.49 11.69 -6.64
CA ARG A 105 35.83 10.29 -6.89
C ARG A 105 34.68 9.62 -7.62
N HIS A 106 34.75 9.46 -8.91
CA HIS A 106 33.86 8.69 -9.74
C HIS A 106 33.87 7.21 -9.33
N GLU A 107 33.35 6.86 -8.17
CA GLU A 107 33.15 5.48 -7.76
C GLU A 107 31.89 4.93 -8.43
N THR A 108 32.08 4.29 -9.56
CA THR A 108 31.03 3.60 -10.33
C THR A 108 30.69 2.21 -9.77
N ASN A 109 31.08 1.91 -8.55
CA ASN A 109 30.92 0.59 -7.97
C ASN A 109 29.53 0.36 -7.39
N TRP A 110 29.03 -0.86 -7.55
CA TRP A 110 27.84 -1.32 -6.86
C TRP A 110 28.17 -1.68 -5.41
N HIS A 111 27.34 -1.20 -4.50
CA HIS A 111 27.38 -1.53 -3.07
C HIS A 111 26.17 -2.37 -2.72
N ASN A 112 26.17 -3.02 -1.57
CA ASN A 112 25.05 -3.77 -1.06
C ASN A 112 24.87 -3.53 0.44
N VAL A 113 23.62 -3.61 0.88
CA VAL A 113 23.23 -3.48 2.28
C VAL A 113 21.96 -4.27 2.54
N ALA A 114 21.82 -4.83 3.74
CA ALA A 114 20.59 -5.50 4.14
C ALA A 114 19.43 -4.50 4.22
N GLY A 115 18.26 -4.92 3.78
CA GLY A 115 17.04 -4.10 3.87
C GLY A 115 16.26 -4.36 5.17
N ASP A 116 15.20 -3.61 5.34
CA ASP A 116 14.34 -3.66 6.52
C ASP A 116 13.23 -4.70 6.41
N ILE A 117 12.77 -5.15 7.58
CA ILE A 117 11.60 -6.00 7.72
C ILE A 117 10.43 -5.15 8.25
N TYR A 118 9.29 -5.28 7.62
CA TYR A 118 8.02 -4.74 8.06
C TYR A 118 7.10 -5.89 8.45
N VAL A 119 6.41 -5.76 9.56
CA VAL A 119 5.41 -6.74 10.01
C VAL A 119 4.16 -6.01 10.42
N SER A 120 3.01 -6.45 9.94
CA SER A 120 1.73 -5.87 10.33
C SER A 120 0.68 -6.93 10.65
N THR A 121 -0.25 -6.55 11.52
CA THR A 121 -1.47 -7.29 11.80
C THR A 121 -2.63 -6.50 11.22
N ASN A 122 -3.42 -7.15 10.38
CA ASN A 122 -4.60 -6.58 9.75
C ASN A 122 -5.84 -7.20 10.39
N ILE A 123 -6.74 -6.36 10.90
CA ILE A 123 -7.94 -6.75 11.63
C ILE A 123 -9.16 -6.30 10.85
N GLN A 124 -9.97 -7.24 10.39
CA GLN A 124 -11.24 -6.93 9.74
C GLN A 124 -12.24 -6.45 10.77
N VAL A 125 -12.61 -5.17 10.70
CA VAL A 125 -13.58 -4.56 11.60
C VAL A 125 -15.00 -4.74 11.08
N LEU A 126 -15.19 -4.59 9.77
CA LEU A 126 -16.44 -4.78 9.06
C LEU A 126 -16.19 -5.53 7.76
N HIS A 127 -17.08 -6.46 7.44
CA HIS A 127 -17.04 -7.17 6.17
C HIS A 127 -18.44 -7.22 5.54
N HIS A 128 -18.54 -6.86 4.28
CA HIS A 128 -19.81 -6.76 3.56
C HIS A 128 -20.64 -8.05 3.63
N ASN A 129 -20.03 -9.21 3.51
CA ASN A 129 -20.71 -10.52 3.53
C ASN A 129 -21.36 -10.86 4.86
N TRP A 130 -20.87 -10.34 6.00
CA TRP A 130 -21.46 -10.67 7.31
C TRP A 130 -22.85 -10.11 7.46
N ILE A 131 -23.07 -8.91 6.94
CA ILE A 131 -24.34 -8.23 7.00
C ILE A 131 -25.37 -8.90 6.09
N THR A 132 -24.92 -9.40 4.94
CA THR A 132 -25.76 -10.15 4.00
C THR A 132 -26.20 -11.49 4.57
N THR A 133 -25.35 -12.17 5.36
CA THR A 133 -25.68 -13.45 6.00
C THR A 133 -26.68 -13.27 7.14
N GLN A 134 -26.51 -12.25 7.99
CA GLN A 134 -27.47 -11.94 9.05
C GLN A 134 -28.85 -11.51 8.51
N LYS A 135 -28.89 -10.91 7.32
CA LYS A 135 -30.12 -10.45 6.69
C LYS A 135 -31.03 -11.59 6.22
N LYS A 136 -30.49 -12.76 5.93
CA LYS A 136 -31.30 -13.96 5.61
C LYS A 136 -32.11 -14.49 6.83
N GLU A 137 -31.63 -14.17 8.02
CA GLU A 137 -32.29 -14.63 9.27
C GLU A 137 -33.29 -13.59 9.82
N THR A 138 -33.16 -12.32 9.48
CA THR A 138 -34.04 -11.23 9.97
C THR A 138 -34.59 -10.42 8.80
N GLN A 139 -35.84 -10.66 8.42
CA GLN A 139 -36.49 -10.12 7.20
C GLN A 139 -36.74 -8.59 7.14
N ASN A 140 -36.13 -7.76 7.98
CA ASN A 140 -36.56 -6.36 8.12
C ASN A 140 -35.50 -5.26 8.04
N ILE A 141 -34.32 -5.47 7.48
CA ILE A 141 -33.33 -4.39 7.40
C ILE A 141 -32.93 -4.10 5.94
N ALA A 142 -33.81 -3.46 5.19
CA ALA A 142 -33.55 -3.04 3.79
C ALA A 142 -32.52 -1.90 3.66
N SER A 143 -32.08 -1.28 4.74
CA SER A 143 -31.19 -0.10 4.75
C SER A 143 -29.70 -0.40 4.90
N LEU A 144 -29.31 -1.64 5.26
CA LEU A 144 -27.91 -2.05 5.51
C LEU A 144 -27.18 -2.59 4.27
N GLN A 145 -27.70 -2.34 3.08
CA GLN A 145 -27.21 -2.93 1.82
C GLN A 145 -25.89 -2.33 1.30
N TYR A 146 -25.36 -1.29 1.97
CA TYR A 146 -24.22 -0.50 1.51
C TYR A 146 -23.25 -0.19 2.67
N ILE A 147 -22.91 -1.18 3.48
CA ILE A 147 -21.85 -1.00 4.47
C ILE A 147 -20.54 -1.41 3.81
N PRO A 148 -19.56 -0.52 3.73
CA PRO A 148 -18.24 -0.85 3.19
C PRO A 148 -17.53 -1.86 4.10
N SER A 149 -16.62 -2.63 3.52
CA SER A 149 -15.65 -3.39 4.30
C SER A 149 -14.68 -2.43 4.98
N ALA A 150 -14.23 -2.76 6.19
CA ALA A 150 -13.31 -1.95 6.95
C ALA A 150 -12.22 -2.81 7.60
N VAL A 151 -10.98 -2.39 7.45
CA VAL A 151 -9.80 -3.02 8.06
C VAL A 151 -9.04 -1.99 8.88
N PHE A 152 -8.63 -2.37 10.07
CA PHE A 152 -7.63 -1.68 10.86
C PHE A 152 -6.32 -2.43 10.76
N ARG A 153 -5.24 -1.74 10.38
CA ARG A 153 -3.90 -2.29 10.29
C ARG A 153 -2.99 -1.60 11.28
N ILE A 154 -2.17 -2.40 11.95
CA ILE A 154 -1.09 -1.93 12.81
C ILE A 154 0.18 -2.67 12.43
N GLY A 155 1.26 -1.95 12.26
CA GLY A 155 2.53 -2.53 11.82
C GLY A 155 3.75 -1.86 12.42
N ILE A 156 4.85 -2.58 12.35
CA ILE A 156 6.16 -2.12 12.76
C ILE A 156 7.13 -2.25 11.59
N LYS A 157 8.07 -1.31 11.55
CA LYS A 157 9.29 -1.37 10.76
C LYS A 157 10.43 -1.65 11.72
N THR A 158 11.21 -2.68 11.43
CA THR A 158 12.39 -3.00 12.23
C THR A 158 13.58 -2.12 11.83
N ALA A 159 14.58 -2.01 12.71
CA ALA A 159 15.88 -1.44 12.41
C ALA A 159 16.85 -2.57 11.98
N SER A 160 16.44 -3.40 11.03
CA SER A 160 17.24 -4.54 10.58
C SER A 160 18.06 -4.26 9.33
N GLY A 161 17.83 -3.11 8.69
CA GLY A 161 18.61 -2.63 7.58
C GLY A 161 20.03 -2.27 8.00
N GLY A 162 20.95 -2.27 7.04
CA GLY A 162 22.30 -1.80 7.28
C GLY A 162 22.41 -0.28 7.23
N ASP A 163 23.48 0.23 7.82
CA ASP A 163 23.84 1.65 7.70
C ASP A 163 24.26 1.94 6.26
N PHE A 164 23.67 2.98 5.71
CA PHE A 164 23.73 3.28 4.30
C PHE A 164 23.73 4.78 4.12
N GLU A 165 24.82 5.35 3.76
CA GLU A 165 24.94 6.78 3.46
C GLU A 165 24.06 7.14 2.25
N ASN A 166 23.19 8.13 2.37
CA ASN A 166 22.27 8.62 1.33
C ASN A 166 21.13 7.65 0.96
N GLN A 167 20.35 7.27 1.93
CA GLN A 167 19.49 6.13 1.88
C GLN A 167 18.05 6.40 1.52
N ARG A 168 17.50 5.42 0.84
CA ARG A 168 16.08 5.23 0.66
C ARG A 168 15.39 4.57 1.85
N PHE A 169 16.15 3.81 2.67
CA PHE A 169 15.70 3.18 3.89
C PHE A 169 16.59 3.62 5.04
N ILE A 170 16.00 4.05 6.11
CA ILE A 170 16.71 4.45 7.32
C ILE A 170 16.79 3.23 8.22
N ASP A 171 17.98 2.90 8.73
CA ASP A 171 18.16 1.94 9.81
C ASP A 171 17.56 2.51 11.10
N ALA A 172 16.25 2.60 11.15
CA ALA A 172 15.49 3.16 12.24
C ALA A 172 14.22 2.36 12.48
N PRO A 173 13.89 2.06 13.74
CA PRO A 173 12.62 1.44 14.05
C PRO A 173 11.48 2.42 13.77
N GLY A 174 10.34 1.87 13.37
CA GLY A 174 9.14 2.66 13.12
C GLY A 174 7.88 1.83 13.37
N TYR A 175 6.76 2.52 13.41
CA TYR A 175 5.46 1.89 13.44
C TYR A 175 4.48 2.66 12.57
N PHE A 176 3.48 1.99 12.11
CA PHE A 176 2.40 2.60 11.36
C PHE A 176 1.06 1.98 11.75
N LEU A 177 0.03 2.76 11.60
CA LEU A 177 -1.33 2.31 11.76
C LEU A 177 -2.20 3.00 10.73
N ASP A 178 -3.14 2.27 10.16
CA ASP A 178 -4.11 2.83 9.23
C ASP A 178 -5.47 2.15 9.33
N PHE A 179 -6.46 2.89 8.89
CA PHE A 179 -7.83 2.46 8.76
C PHE A 179 -8.24 2.57 7.31
N THR A 180 -8.64 1.46 6.72
CA THR A 180 -9.03 1.36 5.32
C THR A 180 -10.51 1.01 5.21
N LEU A 181 -11.23 1.80 4.42
CA LEU A 181 -12.61 1.53 4.00
C LEU A 181 -12.61 1.11 2.54
N ALA A 182 -13.33 0.06 2.20
CA ALA A 182 -13.42 -0.43 0.83
C ALA A 182 -14.84 -0.81 0.45
N GLU A 183 -15.17 -0.59 -0.82
CA GLU A 183 -16.39 -1.08 -1.42
C GLU A 183 -16.06 -1.89 -2.66
N LYS A 184 -16.69 -3.06 -2.80
CA LYS A 184 -16.45 -4.00 -3.90
C LYS A 184 -17.71 -4.21 -4.71
N PHE A 185 -17.61 -3.89 -5.99
CA PHE A 185 -18.68 -4.05 -6.97
C PHE A 185 -18.44 -5.34 -7.75
N HIS A 186 -19.45 -6.22 -7.77
CA HIS A 186 -19.39 -7.48 -8.52
C HIS A 186 -20.25 -7.42 -9.77
N TRP A 187 -19.74 -7.97 -10.87
CA TRP A 187 -20.46 -8.13 -12.10
C TRP A 187 -20.69 -9.60 -12.44
N GLN A 188 -21.86 -9.92 -12.93
CA GLN A 188 -22.18 -11.26 -13.45
C GLN A 188 -21.72 -11.43 -14.90
N ASN A 189 -20.51 -10.96 -15.21
CA ASN A 189 -19.96 -11.02 -16.56
C ASN A 189 -18.77 -11.99 -16.57
N LYS A 190 -18.62 -12.74 -17.67
CA LYS A 190 -17.50 -13.68 -17.84
C LYS A 190 -16.13 -12.98 -17.87
N TRP A 191 -16.08 -11.74 -18.34
CA TRP A 191 -14.82 -11.00 -18.51
C TRP A 191 -14.44 -10.16 -17.27
N ALA A 192 -15.39 -9.38 -16.77
CA ALA A 192 -15.17 -8.50 -15.61
C ALA A 192 -15.81 -9.15 -14.38
N LYS A 193 -15.03 -9.42 -13.35
CA LYS A 193 -15.51 -10.04 -12.12
C LYS A 193 -15.86 -8.99 -11.06
N SER A 194 -14.92 -8.10 -10.76
CA SER A 194 -15.13 -7.10 -9.72
C SER A 194 -14.29 -5.84 -9.91
N LEU A 195 -14.74 -4.76 -9.28
CA LEU A 195 -13.98 -3.54 -9.04
C LEU A 195 -14.06 -3.25 -7.54
N SER A 196 -12.92 -3.17 -6.88
CA SER A 196 -12.80 -2.71 -5.50
C SER A 196 -12.22 -1.32 -5.48
N ILE A 197 -12.80 -0.43 -4.67
CA ILE A 197 -12.27 0.91 -4.41
C ILE A 197 -12.09 1.02 -2.91
N ALA A 198 -10.88 1.35 -2.48
CA ALA A 198 -10.54 1.53 -1.08
C ALA A 198 -9.94 2.91 -0.85
N SER A 199 -10.17 3.46 0.34
CA SER A 199 -9.52 4.67 0.84
C SER A 199 -8.93 4.40 2.21
N SER A 200 -7.74 4.93 2.47
CA SER A 200 -7.02 4.72 3.71
C SER A 200 -6.55 6.04 4.28
N ILE A 201 -6.63 6.13 5.61
CA ILE A 201 -5.99 7.18 6.40
C ILE A 201 -5.24 6.53 7.55
N GLY A 202 -4.13 7.11 7.92
CA GLY A 202 -3.29 6.50 8.95
C GLY A 202 -2.22 7.41 9.47
N PHE A 203 -1.29 6.79 10.16
CA PHE A 203 -0.19 7.45 10.83
C PHE A 203 1.07 6.61 10.67
N TYR A 204 2.19 7.25 10.37
CA TYR A 204 3.50 6.64 10.22
C TYR A 204 4.49 7.38 11.10
N CYS A 205 5.21 6.65 11.89
CA CYS A 205 6.11 7.16 12.88
C CYS A 205 7.43 6.39 12.82
N TRP A 206 8.56 7.09 12.83
CA TRP A 206 9.88 6.45 12.83
C TRP A 206 10.89 7.28 13.62
N GLN A 207 11.87 6.60 14.13
CA GLN A 207 12.97 7.26 14.80
C GLN A 207 13.91 7.87 13.76
N THR A 208 14.25 9.12 13.94
CA THR A 208 15.34 9.77 13.21
C THR A 208 16.59 9.81 14.10
N GLY A 209 17.75 10.03 13.53
CA GLY A 209 19.00 10.07 14.26
C GLY A 209 18.92 10.92 15.54
N CYS A 210 19.69 10.61 16.56
CA CYS A 210 19.73 11.34 17.85
C CYS A 210 18.46 11.26 18.72
N ALA A 211 17.71 10.19 18.67
CA ALA A 211 16.51 9.95 19.47
C ALA A 211 15.33 10.89 19.16
N GLU A 212 15.35 11.60 18.08
CA GLU A 212 14.20 12.34 17.58
C GLU A 212 13.24 11.39 16.84
N GLN A 213 11.95 11.70 16.92
CA GLN A 213 10.90 10.96 16.24
C GLN A 213 10.29 11.81 15.13
N ASN A 214 10.12 11.23 13.96
CA ASN A 214 9.33 11.84 12.90
C ASN A 214 7.94 11.20 12.85
N ASP A 215 6.93 12.02 12.66
CA ASP A 215 5.53 11.64 12.62
C ASP A 215 4.92 12.13 11.32
N ALA A 216 4.11 11.28 10.68
CA ALA A 216 3.47 11.61 9.43
C ALA A 216 2.06 11.06 9.34
N TYR A 217 1.15 11.83 8.74
CA TYR A 217 -0.17 11.35 8.36
C TYR A 217 -0.07 10.59 7.04
N MET A 218 -0.54 9.34 7.04
CA MET A 218 -0.65 8.52 5.84
C MET A 218 -2.03 8.64 5.21
N TYR A 219 -2.09 8.58 3.90
CA TYR A 219 -3.33 8.64 3.15
C TYR A 219 -3.20 7.98 1.78
N GLY A 220 -4.33 7.55 1.23
CA GLY A 220 -4.34 7.07 -0.13
C GLY A 220 -5.67 6.54 -0.62
N ILE A 221 -5.71 6.24 -1.91
CA ILE A 221 -6.83 5.64 -2.62
C ILE A 221 -6.29 4.48 -3.45
N ARG A 222 -6.98 3.36 -3.42
CA ARG A 222 -6.67 2.15 -4.18
C ARG A 222 -7.88 1.75 -5.02
N ALA A 223 -7.65 1.39 -6.26
CA ALA A 223 -8.63 0.77 -7.14
C ALA A 223 -8.07 -0.55 -7.68
N GLU A 224 -8.85 -1.63 -7.55
CA GLU A 224 -8.47 -2.95 -8.04
C GLU A 224 -9.57 -3.50 -8.93
N PHE A 225 -9.25 -3.72 -10.19
CA PHE A 225 -10.12 -4.34 -11.17
C PHE A 225 -9.69 -5.79 -11.39
N GLU A 226 -10.63 -6.71 -11.22
CA GLU A 226 -10.43 -8.13 -11.46
C GLU A 226 -11.23 -8.60 -12.67
N ALA A 227 -10.53 -9.19 -13.62
CA ALA A 227 -11.07 -9.88 -14.76
C ALA A 227 -10.74 -11.38 -14.70
N GLN A 228 -11.17 -12.16 -15.71
CA GLN A 228 -10.96 -13.61 -15.72
C GLN A 228 -9.47 -14.01 -15.66
N TYR A 229 -8.61 -13.28 -16.39
CA TYR A 229 -7.17 -13.58 -16.53
C TYR A 229 -6.29 -12.39 -16.21
N LEU A 230 -6.86 -11.32 -15.68
CA LEU A 230 -6.16 -10.07 -15.45
C LEU A 230 -6.60 -9.47 -14.14
N ARG A 231 -5.64 -8.96 -13.38
CA ARG A 231 -5.85 -8.12 -12.20
C ARG A 231 -5.08 -6.83 -12.39
N LEU A 232 -5.78 -5.72 -12.42
CA LEU A 232 -5.20 -4.38 -12.48
C LEU A 232 -5.42 -3.69 -11.16
N LEU A 233 -4.34 -3.33 -10.49
CA LEU A 233 -4.33 -2.56 -9.25
C LEU A 233 -3.67 -1.22 -9.51
N THR A 234 -4.31 -0.15 -9.07
CA THR A 234 -3.71 1.20 -9.04
C THR A 234 -3.89 1.79 -7.67
N GLU A 235 -2.81 2.32 -7.11
CA GLU A 235 -2.75 2.98 -5.81
C GLU A 235 -2.20 4.39 -6.02
N TRP A 236 -2.85 5.36 -5.39
CA TRP A 236 -2.33 6.71 -5.21
C TRP A 236 -2.27 6.98 -3.72
N GLY A 237 -1.12 7.39 -3.21
CA GLY A 237 -0.99 7.66 -1.80
C GLY A 237 0.38 8.18 -1.43
N GLY A 238 0.52 8.46 -0.15
CA GLY A 238 1.72 8.99 0.43
C GLY A 238 1.56 9.25 1.91
N TYR A 239 2.48 10.04 2.44
CA TYR A 239 2.40 10.53 3.81
C TYR A 239 2.89 11.98 3.87
N THR A 240 2.41 12.72 4.86
CA THR A 240 2.85 14.08 5.13
C THR A 240 3.64 14.07 6.42
N GLY A 241 4.96 14.13 6.27
CA GLY A 241 5.89 14.29 7.36
C GLY A 241 6.08 15.77 7.69
N TRP A 242 6.79 16.07 8.79
CA TRP A 242 6.85 17.44 9.16
C TRP A 242 8.07 17.90 9.93
N GLN A 243 9.16 17.21 9.93
CA GLN A 243 10.38 17.70 10.58
C GLN A 243 10.84 19.05 10.03
N ASN A 244 10.01 20.09 10.16
CA ASN A 244 10.25 21.47 9.75
C ASN A 244 10.57 21.69 8.25
N ASN A 245 10.54 20.65 7.44
CA ASN A 245 10.85 20.69 6.01
C ASN A 245 9.63 20.50 5.10
N GLY A 246 8.49 20.10 5.68
CA GLY A 246 7.23 19.97 4.94
C GLY A 246 7.20 18.82 3.95
N ASP A 247 8.01 17.76 4.13
CA ASP A 247 8.06 16.59 3.25
C ASP A 247 6.68 15.96 3.09
N CYS A 248 6.29 15.74 1.83
CA CYS A 248 5.04 15.12 1.46
C CYS A 248 5.26 14.08 0.36
N PRO A 249 5.96 12.96 0.64
CA PRO A 249 6.19 11.92 -0.32
C PRO A 249 4.89 11.34 -0.85
N MET A 250 4.73 11.38 -2.17
CA MET A 250 3.53 10.94 -2.86
C MET A 250 3.87 10.19 -4.13
N SER A 251 3.16 9.10 -4.38
CA SER A 251 3.35 8.30 -5.59
C SER A 251 2.06 7.73 -6.13
N ILE A 252 2.12 7.33 -7.39
CA ILE A 252 1.13 6.45 -8.00
C ILE A 252 1.82 5.14 -8.37
N LYS A 253 1.21 4.02 -7.99
CA LYS A 253 1.67 2.68 -8.30
C LYS A 253 0.60 1.94 -9.08
N THR A 254 1.01 1.25 -10.15
CA THR A 254 0.12 0.38 -10.93
C THR A 254 0.76 -1.00 -11.02
N ARG A 255 -0.04 -2.03 -10.72
CA ARG A 255 0.34 -3.44 -10.84
C ARG A 255 -0.60 -4.15 -11.80
N LEU A 256 -0.03 -4.90 -12.72
CA LEU A 256 -0.72 -5.76 -13.66
C LEU A 256 -0.35 -7.21 -13.36
N GLY A 257 -1.30 -7.98 -12.85
CA GLY A 257 -1.16 -9.40 -12.52
C GLY A 257 -1.95 -10.29 -13.47
N MET A 258 -1.48 -11.50 -13.64
CA MET A 258 -2.16 -12.54 -14.42
C MET A 258 -2.44 -13.75 -13.52
N PRO A 259 -3.64 -13.82 -12.89
CA PRO A 259 -4.04 -14.99 -12.11
C PRO A 259 -4.01 -16.26 -12.96
N CYS A 260 -3.21 -17.23 -12.56
CA CYS A 260 -3.05 -18.51 -13.21
C CYS A 260 -3.70 -19.63 -12.40
N PRO A 261 -3.99 -20.79 -12.99
CA PRO A 261 -4.37 -21.98 -12.26
C PRO A 261 -3.33 -22.34 -11.19
N LEU A 262 -3.75 -23.07 -10.16
CA LEU A 262 -2.90 -23.50 -9.04
C LEU A 262 -2.41 -22.36 -8.11
N GLY A 263 -3.04 -21.19 -8.14
CA GLY A 263 -2.75 -20.11 -7.21
C GLY A 263 -1.55 -19.24 -7.56
N PHE A 264 -0.94 -19.41 -8.73
CA PHE A 264 0.14 -18.54 -9.20
C PHE A 264 -0.37 -17.26 -9.84
N GLU A 265 0.30 -16.15 -9.58
CA GLU A 265 0.05 -14.85 -10.19
C GLU A 265 1.37 -14.14 -10.51
N PRO A 266 1.95 -14.32 -11.71
CA PRO A 266 3.01 -13.45 -12.17
C PRO A 266 2.47 -12.03 -12.37
N TYR A 267 3.32 -11.02 -12.09
CA TYR A 267 2.93 -9.63 -12.23
C TYR A 267 4.11 -8.73 -12.59
N VAL A 268 3.75 -7.56 -13.13
CA VAL A 268 4.63 -6.42 -13.27
C VAL A 268 4.01 -5.22 -12.56
N ALA A 269 4.82 -4.35 -12.00
CA ALA A 269 4.34 -3.11 -11.41
C ALA A 269 5.28 -1.96 -11.75
N TYR A 270 4.70 -0.77 -11.76
CA TYR A 270 5.41 0.48 -11.94
C TYR A 270 4.92 1.50 -10.92
N GLN A 271 5.86 2.16 -10.25
CA GLN A 271 5.58 3.28 -9.35
C GLN A 271 6.26 4.53 -9.87
N TYR A 272 5.51 5.62 -9.87
CA TYR A 272 5.96 6.95 -10.25
C TYR A 272 5.85 7.88 -9.05
N GLY A 273 6.95 8.54 -8.70
CA GLY A 273 6.95 9.58 -7.68
C GLY A 273 6.33 10.87 -8.24
N ILE A 274 5.33 11.39 -7.54
CA ILE A 274 4.61 12.61 -7.94
C ILE A 274 5.20 13.81 -7.22
N HIS A 275 5.45 13.67 -5.93
CA HIS A 275 5.93 14.75 -5.08
C HIS A 275 6.82 14.15 -3.99
N ASP A 276 7.94 14.76 -3.68
CA ASP A 276 8.92 14.39 -2.64
C ASP A 276 9.34 12.89 -2.60
N TRP A 277 9.08 12.17 -3.68
CA TRP A 277 9.48 10.79 -3.91
C TRP A 277 10.26 10.73 -5.23
N GLN A 278 11.58 10.62 -5.12
CA GLN A 278 12.49 10.84 -6.26
C GLN A 278 12.77 9.59 -7.09
N TYR A 279 11.93 8.57 -7.00
CA TYR A 279 12.22 7.30 -7.65
C TYR A 279 11.12 6.89 -8.62
N HIS A 280 11.55 6.31 -9.73
CA HIS A 280 10.73 5.39 -10.51
C HIS A 280 11.03 3.97 -10.02
N GLU A 281 10.03 3.18 -9.75
CA GLU A 281 10.19 1.78 -9.44
C GLU A 281 9.57 0.91 -10.53
N PHE A 282 10.36 -0.04 -11.02
CA PHE A 282 9.90 -1.13 -11.86
C PHE A 282 10.00 -2.41 -11.07
N ARG A 283 8.89 -3.13 -10.90
CA ARG A 283 8.84 -4.37 -10.15
C ARG A 283 8.34 -5.50 -11.03
N ILE A 284 9.00 -6.64 -10.93
CA ILE A 284 8.54 -7.91 -11.48
C ILE A 284 8.46 -8.92 -10.35
N GLY A 285 7.40 -9.71 -10.30
CA GLY A 285 7.22 -10.67 -9.21
C GLY A 285 6.29 -11.81 -9.55
N LEU A 286 6.29 -12.76 -8.63
CA LEU A 286 5.43 -13.93 -8.63
C LEU A 286 4.80 -14.06 -7.26
N LYS A 287 3.47 -14.06 -7.20
CA LYS A 287 2.69 -14.38 -6.01
C LYS A 287 2.17 -15.80 -6.14
N TYR A 288 2.25 -16.55 -5.04
CA TYR A 288 1.63 -17.86 -4.89
C TYR A 288 0.66 -17.82 -3.72
N SER A 289 -0.58 -18.27 -3.92
CA SER A 289 -1.63 -18.26 -2.90
C SER A 289 -2.22 -19.65 -2.73
N ILE A 290 -2.44 -20.04 -1.46
CA ILE A 290 -3.05 -21.30 -1.07
C ILE A 290 -4.21 -20.99 -0.14
N ASP A 291 -5.41 -21.45 -0.49
CA ASP A 291 -6.55 -21.40 0.41
C ASP A 291 -6.32 -22.41 1.54
N ILE A 292 -6.23 -21.91 2.78
CA ILE A 292 -6.02 -22.73 3.99
C ILE A 292 -7.19 -22.67 4.97
N ILE A 293 -8.11 -21.74 4.78
CA ILE A 293 -9.33 -21.60 5.58
C ILE A 293 -10.51 -22.14 4.75
N LYS A 294 -10.92 -23.38 5.03
CA LYS A 294 -12.09 -23.98 4.41
C LYS A 294 -13.34 -23.76 5.23
#